data_07ff59bc84f810abbafadd2ff163b2c6
#
_entry.id   07ff59bc84f810abbafadd2ff163b2c6
#
_cell.length_a   1.000
_cell.length_b   1.000
_cell.length_c   1.000
_cell.angle_alpha   90.00
_cell.angle_beta   90.00
_cell.angle_gamma   90.00
#
_symmetry.space_group_name_H-M   'P 1'
#
loop_
_entity.id
_entity.type
_entity.pdbx_description
1 polymer ?
#
loop_
_entity_poly.entity_id
_entity_poly.type
_entity_poly.pdbx_seq_one_letter_code
_entity_poly.pdbx_strand_id
1 'polypeptide(L)'
;VMNIHLNQGIRSKSGLNLKEAVVRQIILDEQKPGVRFIGKGVIIPQSTQLSVPFQAIYLRGVTVSVIKILEQNIGQFLQSNNLDESGELMRVGRLIARKTIFLDEEGLDLSRWNTFAIDLKRLIEPEPGAIYRLELSFDRSLSVYPCGNDTVVLSKEQILASDEIRFKEESARFDEGGYYYYRQYDWSDYNWEKRSDPCSDSYYFNKVEGKNVLATNLGLVAMLGQDNDMTVLVHNIQNTEPERGVTVTAYNYQHQALASGTTDDKGQVRLDLSSGRPFYLIASQGTQRSYLRVDNGSALSLSSFDVSGEVVQKGIKGFIYGERGVWRPGDTLHLGFM
;
A
#
# COMPACT_ATOMS: atom_id res chain seq x y z
N VAL A 1 15.90 -1.00 -29.27
CA VAL A 1 15.52 -2.28 -29.90
C VAL A 1 16.78 -3.08 -30.13
N MET A 2 16.82 -4.33 -29.60
CA MET A 2 17.96 -5.24 -29.77
C MET A 2 17.50 -6.46 -30.58
N ASN A 3 18.26 -6.82 -31.60
CA ASN A 3 18.01 -8.04 -32.36
C ASN A 3 18.94 -9.15 -31.87
N ILE A 4 18.37 -10.23 -31.37
CA ILE A 4 19.09 -11.45 -31.02
C ILE A 4 19.04 -12.39 -32.20
N HIS A 5 20.18 -12.73 -32.75
CA HIS A 5 20.33 -13.69 -33.83
C HIS A 5 20.85 -15.01 -33.27
N LEU A 6 20.05 -16.05 -33.39
CA LEU A 6 20.43 -17.42 -33.10
C LEU A 6 20.71 -18.12 -34.43
N ASN A 7 21.96 -18.49 -34.68
CA ASN A 7 22.34 -19.12 -35.92
C ASN A 7 21.88 -20.61 -35.96
N GLN A 8 21.61 -21.10 -37.17
CA GLN A 8 21.39 -22.52 -37.40
C GLN A 8 22.58 -23.36 -36.88
N GLY A 9 22.29 -24.52 -36.34
CA GLY A 9 23.28 -25.44 -35.82
C GLY A 9 23.64 -25.27 -34.34
N ILE A 10 23.12 -24.25 -33.61
CA ILE A 10 23.29 -24.14 -32.16
C ILE A 10 22.78 -25.43 -31.49
N ARG A 11 23.63 -26.05 -30.67
CA ARG A 11 23.36 -27.33 -30.01
C ARG A 11 22.85 -27.14 -28.58
N SER A 12 21.76 -27.78 -28.22
CA SER A 12 21.26 -27.84 -26.84
C SER A 12 22.08 -28.79 -25.98
N LYS A 13 21.95 -28.68 -24.65
CA LYS A 13 22.54 -29.65 -23.71
C LYS A 13 22.04 -31.08 -23.92
N SER A 14 20.82 -31.27 -24.49
CA SER A 14 20.20 -32.55 -24.82
C SER A 14 20.64 -33.07 -26.18
N GLY A 15 21.54 -32.40 -26.90
CA GLY A 15 22.09 -32.82 -28.18
C GLY A 15 21.26 -32.41 -29.41
N LEU A 16 20.13 -31.73 -29.25
CA LEU A 16 19.31 -31.25 -30.36
C LEU A 16 19.96 -30.00 -30.99
N ASN A 17 19.91 -29.91 -32.32
CA ASN A 17 20.40 -28.76 -33.07
C ASN A 17 19.24 -27.86 -33.50
N LEU A 18 19.49 -26.53 -33.46
CA LEU A 18 18.58 -25.55 -34.02
C LEU A 18 18.54 -25.72 -35.55
N LYS A 19 17.38 -26.07 -36.09
CA LYS A 19 17.23 -26.42 -37.53
C LYS A 19 17.30 -25.22 -38.46
N GLU A 20 16.80 -24.07 -38.00
CA GLU A 20 16.75 -22.81 -38.75
C GLU A 20 17.26 -21.66 -37.92
N ALA A 21 17.84 -20.64 -38.56
CA ALA A 21 18.23 -19.41 -37.86
C ALA A 21 16.97 -18.69 -37.33
N VAL A 22 17.02 -18.23 -36.10
CA VAL A 22 15.93 -17.49 -35.46
C VAL A 22 16.39 -16.09 -35.13
N VAL A 23 15.66 -15.09 -35.59
CA VAL A 23 15.83 -13.70 -35.19
C VAL A 23 14.72 -13.30 -34.23
N ARG A 24 15.08 -12.83 -33.05
CA ARG A 24 14.13 -12.28 -32.07
C ARG A 24 14.46 -10.82 -31.83
N GLN A 25 13.48 -9.96 -32.04
CA GLN A 25 13.57 -8.55 -31.68
C GLN A 25 13.10 -8.39 -30.24
N ILE A 26 13.96 -7.82 -29.41
CA ILE A 26 13.63 -7.44 -28.04
C ILE A 26 13.57 -5.92 -28.01
N ILE A 27 12.44 -5.38 -27.61
CA ILE A 27 12.28 -3.98 -27.30
C ILE A 27 12.77 -3.84 -25.85
N LEU A 28 13.89 -3.14 -25.65
CA LEU A 28 14.34 -2.74 -24.33
C LEU A 28 13.58 -1.47 -24.00
N ASP A 29 12.75 -1.53 -22.97
CA ASP A 29 12.10 -0.34 -22.47
C ASP A 29 13.16 0.60 -21.91
N GLU A 30 13.13 1.84 -22.37
CA GLU A 30 13.99 2.89 -21.87
C GLU A 30 13.62 3.21 -20.42
N GLN A 31 14.60 3.11 -19.53
CA GLN A 31 14.40 3.48 -18.14
C GLN A 31 14.21 5.00 -18.05
N LYS A 32 13.15 5.45 -17.39
CA LYS A 32 12.79 6.86 -17.25
C LYS A 32 12.78 7.26 -15.78
N PRO A 33 12.91 8.56 -15.46
CA PRO A 33 12.79 9.00 -14.07
C PRO A 33 11.54 8.48 -13.40
N GLY A 34 11.72 7.89 -12.22
CA GLY A 34 10.58 7.28 -11.52
C GLY A 34 10.87 6.96 -10.07
N VAL A 35 9.80 6.82 -9.32
CA VAL A 35 9.81 6.40 -7.92
C VAL A 35 8.72 5.37 -7.70
N ARG A 36 8.91 4.46 -6.75
CA ARG A 36 7.90 3.48 -6.34
C ARG A 36 8.13 3.03 -4.91
N PHE A 37 7.07 2.75 -4.18
CA PHE A 37 7.18 2.10 -2.88
C PHE A 37 7.49 0.61 -3.01
N ILE A 38 8.22 0.08 -2.01
CA ILE A 38 8.46 -1.36 -1.88
C ILE A 38 7.39 -1.95 -0.95
N GLY A 39 6.78 -3.07 -1.40
CA GLY A 39 5.74 -3.77 -0.64
C GLY A 39 4.38 -3.07 -0.66
N LYS A 40 3.33 -3.87 -0.51
CA LYS A 40 1.92 -3.41 -0.57
C LYS A 40 1.27 -3.22 0.81
N GLY A 41 1.89 -3.74 1.89
CA GLY A 41 1.30 -3.68 3.24
C GLY A 41 1.17 -2.25 3.75
N VAL A 42 0.05 -1.99 4.45
CA VAL A 42 -0.26 -0.72 5.11
C VAL A 42 0.28 -0.70 6.54
N ILE A 43 0.22 -1.83 7.23
CA ILE A 43 0.61 -1.93 8.64
C ILE A 43 2.13 -2.06 8.75
N ILE A 44 2.72 -1.21 9.58
CA ILE A 44 4.13 -1.28 9.97
C ILE A 44 4.19 -1.49 11.48
N PRO A 45 4.91 -2.53 11.97
CA PRO A 45 5.10 -2.72 13.40
C PRO A 45 5.69 -1.45 14.05
N GLN A 46 5.19 -1.12 15.24
CA GLN A 46 5.81 -0.07 16.04
C GLN A 46 7.23 -0.49 16.41
N SER A 47 8.20 0.12 15.78
CA SER A 47 9.62 -0.06 16.07
C SER A 47 10.26 1.28 16.44
N THR A 48 11.51 1.22 16.90
CA THR A 48 12.30 2.43 17.13
C THR A 48 12.49 3.25 15.85
N GLN A 49 12.42 2.60 14.68
CA GLN A 49 12.52 3.23 13.37
C GLN A 49 11.29 2.87 12.54
N LEU A 50 10.46 3.89 12.23
CA LEU A 50 9.36 3.76 11.26
C LEU A 50 9.91 4.03 9.86
N SER A 51 10.53 3.02 9.28
CA SER A 51 11.22 3.10 8.00
C SER A 51 10.33 2.57 6.88
N VAL A 52 10.09 3.40 5.86
CA VAL A 52 9.28 3.05 4.69
C VAL A 52 10.18 2.95 3.46
N PRO A 53 10.44 1.75 2.93
CA PRO A 53 11.33 1.58 1.80
C PRO A 53 10.67 1.99 0.48
N PHE A 54 11.47 2.62 -0.37
CA PHE A 54 11.09 2.99 -1.73
C PHE A 54 12.27 2.84 -2.69
N GLN A 55 11.99 2.87 -3.97
CA GLN A 55 13.01 2.87 -5.01
C GLN A 55 12.88 4.10 -5.89
N ALA A 56 14.00 4.61 -6.37
CA ALA A 56 14.07 5.70 -7.31
C ALA A 56 15.11 5.43 -8.40
N ILE A 57 14.87 6.00 -9.58
CA ILE A 57 15.75 5.94 -10.75
C ILE A 57 15.78 7.30 -11.43
N TYR A 58 16.95 7.73 -11.88
CA TYR A 58 17.20 9.02 -12.54
C TYR A 58 16.73 10.24 -11.72
N LEU A 59 16.73 10.12 -10.39
CA LEU A 59 16.33 11.19 -9.48
C LEU A 59 17.43 11.48 -8.47
N ARG A 60 17.82 12.76 -8.33
CA ARG A 60 18.71 13.26 -7.27
C ARG A 60 17.97 13.60 -5.97
N GLY A 61 16.64 13.61 -6.01
CA GLY A 61 15.79 13.88 -4.85
C GLY A 61 14.36 13.47 -5.12
N VAL A 62 13.60 13.29 -4.05
CA VAL A 62 12.17 12.95 -4.07
C VAL A 62 11.47 13.77 -3.01
N THR A 63 10.39 14.45 -3.37
CA THR A 63 9.56 15.18 -2.42
C THR A 63 8.59 14.23 -1.74
N VAL A 64 8.64 14.19 -0.42
CA VAL A 64 7.73 13.41 0.43
C VAL A 64 6.69 14.33 1.03
N SER A 65 5.42 14.08 0.77
CA SER A 65 4.28 14.70 1.46
C SER A 65 3.66 13.69 2.42
N VAL A 66 3.30 14.14 3.61
CA VAL A 66 2.67 13.31 4.65
C VAL A 66 1.30 13.89 4.98
N ILE A 67 0.24 13.11 4.73
CA ILE A 67 -1.13 13.47 5.06
C ILE A 67 -1.57 12.55 6.20
N LYS A 68 -1.97 13.13 7.34
CA LYS A 68 -2.53 12.39 8.46
C LYS A 68 -4.03 12.24 8.27
N ILE A 69 -4.55 11.02 8.28
CA ILE A 69 -5.97 10.74 8.40
C ILE A 69 -6.36 10.95 9.86
N LEU A 70 -7.33 11.83 10.12
CA LEU A 70 -7.75 12.17 11.48
C LEU A 70 -8.53 11.00 12.10
N GLU A 71 -8.24 10.65 13.36
CA GLU A 71 -8.82 9.49 14.04
C GLU A 71 -10.35 9.53 14.03
N GLN A 72 -10.93 10.68 14.30
CA GLN A 72 -12.39 10.86 14.25
C GLN A 72 -13.02 10.68 12.86
N ASN A 73 -12.20 10.75 11.80
CA ASN A 73 -12.66 10.63 10.42
C ASN A 73 -12.41 9.23 9.81
N ILE A 74 -11.89 8.29 10.60
CA ILE A 74 -11.58 6.93 10.11
C ILE A 74 -12.82 6.26 9.53
N GLY A 75 -13.97 6.37 10.18
CA GLY A 75 -15.22 5.82 9.66
C GLY A 75 -15.56 6.41 8.27
N GLN A 76 -15.47 7.72 8.11
CA GLN A 76 -15.70 8.40 6.84
C GLN A 76 -14.66 8.00 5.78
N PHE A 77 -13.40 7.85 6.19
CA PHE A 77 -12.35 7.36 5.31
C PHE A 77 -12.68 5.97 4.77
N LEU A 78 -13.08 5.04 5.64
CA LEU A 78 -13.42 3.67 5.27
C LEU A 78 -14.69 3.54 4.43
N GLN A 79 -15.59 4.52 4.46
CA GLN A 79 -16.78 4.54 3.57
C GLN A 79 -16.40 4.67 2.09
N SER A 80 -15.36 5.43 1.79
CA SER A 80 -14.91 5.70 0.42
C SER A 80 -13.64 4.92 0.03
N ASN A 81 -12.97 4.28 1.00
CA ASN A 81 -11.65 3.69 0.81
C ASN A 81 -11.50 2.34 1.52
N ASN A 82 -10.59 1.52 1.00
CA ASN A 82 -9.88 0.53 1.78
C ASN A 82 -8.67 1.19 2.48
N LEU A 83 -8.03 0.46 3.39
CA LEU A 83 -6.89 1.02 4.15
C LEU A 83 -5.71 1.48 3.28
N ASP A 84 -5.57 0.98 2.06
CA ASP A 84 -4.50 1.29 1.10
C ASP A 84 -4.89 2.35 0.05
N GLU A 85 -6.13 2.82 0.05
CA GLU A 85 -6.66 3.80 -0.90
C GLU A 85 -6.55 5.25 -0.38
N SER A 86 -6.90 6.22 -1.22
CA SER A 86 -6.67 7.65 -0.94
C SER A 86 -7.74 8.58 -1.49
N GLY A 87 -8.99 8.11 -1.58
CA GLY A 87 -10.10 8.97 -1.97
C GLY A 87 -10.42 10.03 -0.93
N GLU A 88 -10.83 11.21 -1.37
CA GLU A 88 -11.34 12.31 -0.52
C GLU A 88 -10.44 12.75 0.65
N LEU A 89 -9.10 12.71 0.45
CA LEU A 89 -8.13 13.03 1.52
C LEU A 89 -8.36 14.40 2.18
N MET A 90 -8.76 15.41 1.42
CA MET A 90 -9.05 16.75 1.96
C MET A 90 -10.22 16.77 2.95
N ARG A 91 -11.13 15.80 2.86
CA ARG A 91 -12.28 15.67 3.75
C ARG A 91 -11.94 14.96 5.05
N VAL A 92 -11.01 14.00 5.00
CA VAL A 92 -10.75 13.08 6.13
C VAL A 92 -9.41 13.28 6.81
N GLY A 93 -8.51 14.00 6.18
CA GLY A 93 -7.13 14.15 6.63
C GLY A 93 -6.61 15.58 6.60
N ARG A 94 -5.29 15.72 6.84
CA ARG A 94 -4.57 16.99 6.79
C ARG A 94 -3.14 16.76 6.34
N LEU A 95 -2.63 17.62 5.46
CA LEU A 95 -1.21 17.65 5.11
C LEU A 95 -0.43 18.21 6.32
N ILE A 96 0.47 17.40 6.86
CA ILE A 96 1.24 17.74 8.08
C ILE A 96 2.73 17.90 7.84
N ALA A 97 3.25 17.40 6.71
CA ALA A 97 4.64 17.62 6.31
C ALA A 97 4.79 17.55 4.80
N ARG A 98 5.74 18.32 4.27
CA ARG A 98 6.27 18.24 2.91
C ARG A 98 7.76 18.54 2.95
N LYS A 99 8.58 17.66 2.39
CA LYS A 99 10.04 17.83 2.38
C LYS A 99 10.67 17.02 1.27
N THR A 100 11.63 17.61 0.56
CA THR A 100 12.46 16.89 -0.39
C THR A 100 13.61 16.18 0.32
N ILE A 101 13.76 14.89 0.04
CA ILE A 101 14.87 14.04 0.46
C ILE A 101 15.82 13.92 -0.73
N PHE A 102 17.09 14.31 -0.52
CA PHE A 102 18.12 14.20 -1.55
C PHE A 102 18.70 12.79 -1.54
N LEU A 103 18.91 12.24 -2.75
CA LEU A 103 19.32 10.86 -3.01
C LEU A 103 20.73 10.79 -3.63
N ASP A 104 21.33 11.94 -3.90
CA ASP A 104 22.63 12.11 -4.57
C ASP A 104 23.79 11.88 -3.59
N GLU A 105 23.87 10.66 -3.03
CA GLU A 105 25.01 10.23 -2.23
C GLU A 105 26.24 9.95 -3.11
N GLU A 106 27.44 10.20 -2.57
CA GLU A 106 28.69 10.05 -3.28
C GLU A 106 28.89 8.60 -3.76
N GLY A 107 29.13 8.42 -5.08
CA GLY A 107 29.37 7.12 -5.70
C GLY A 107 28.12 6.32 -6.09
N LEU A 108 26.91 6.86 -5.90
CA LEU A 108 25.67 6.17 -6.28
C LEU A 108 25.34 6.37 -7.76
N ASP A 109 25.12 5.27 -8.48
CA ASP A 109 24.65 5.30 -9.88
C ASP A 109 23.13 5.50 -9.94
N LEU A 110 22.70 6.74 -10.11
CA LEU A 110 21.27 7.10 -10.19
C LEU A 110 20.59 6.65 -11.48
N SER A 111 21.34 6.18 -12.49
CA SER A 111 20.75 5.63 -13.72
C SER A 111 20.11 4.26 -13.55
N ARG A 112 20.18 3.69 -12.34
CA ARG A 112 19.58 2.41 -11.96
C ARG A 112 18.59 2.57 -10.82
N TRP A 113 17.72 1.58 -10.66
CA TRP A 113 16.85 1.51 -9.50
C TRP A 113 17.67 1.30 -8.23
N ASN A 114 17.69 2.30 -7.36
CA ASN A 114 18.31 2.24 -6.05
C ASN A 114 17.22 2.20 -4.97
N THR A 115 17.52 1.52 -3.87
CA THR A 115 16.60 1.41 -2.72
C THR A 115 17.00 2.40 -1.64
N PHE A 116 16.02 3.17 -1.19
CA PHE A 116 16.12 4.17 -0.13
C PHE A 116 15.06 3.90 0.93
N ALA A 117 15.12 4.61 2.03
CA ALA A 117 14.12 4.53 3.08
C ALA A 117 13.74 5.91 3.61
N ILE A 118 12.45 6.12 3.82
CA ILE A 118 11.92 7.28 4.52
C ILE A 118 11.88 6.92 6.00
N ASP A 119 12.64 7.64 6.82
CA ASP A 119 12.46 7.61 8.27
C ASP A 119 11.35 8.60 8.64
N LEU A 120 10.16 8.05 8.93
CA LEU A 120 8.98 8.86 9.21
C LEU A 120 9.17 9.77 10.43
N LYS A 121 9.97 9.35 11.42
CA LYS A 121 10.26 10.14 12.64
C LYS A 121 11.10 11.39 12.37
N ARG A 122 11.81 11.44 11.23
CA ARG A 122 12.53 12.65 10.80
C ARG A 122 11.64 13.68 10.13
N LEU A 123 10.44 13.29 9.72
CA LEU A 123 9.49 14.16 9.03
C LEU A 123 8.39 14.66 9.96
N ILE A 124 7.92 13.80 10.86
CA ILE A 124 6.81 14.04 11.76
C ILE A 124 7.06 13.37 13.12
N GLU A 125 6.25 13.73 14.11
CA GLU A 125 6.11 12.98 15.35
C GLU A 125 4.95 11.96 15.18
N PRO A 126 5.25 10.66 14.93
CA PRO A 126 4.21 9.70 14.63
C PRO A 126 3.36 9.37 15.86
N GLU A 127 2.05 9.48 15.73
CA GLU A 127 1.08 9.10 16.75
C GLU A 127 0.72 7.61 16.57
N PRO A 128 0.77 6.78 17.62
CA PRO A 128 0.36 5.38 17.56
C PRO A 128 -1.10 5.25 17.11
N GLY A 129 -1.33 4.37 16.14
CA GLY A 129 -2.67 4.14 15.60
C GLY A 129 -3.18 5.18 14.62
N ALA A 130 -2.42 6.24 14.30
CA ALA A 130 -2.77 7.13 13.22
C ALA A 130 -2.42 6.52 11.85
N ILE A 131 -3.26 6.79 10.86
CA ILE A 131 -2.98 6.43 9.46
C ILE A 131 -2.34 7.64 8.78
N TYR A 132 -1.19 7.42 8.15
CA TYR A 132 -0.47 8.40 7.36
C TYR A 132 -0.47 8.00 5.89
N ARG A 133 -0.93 8.89 5.02
CA ARG A 133 -0.71 8.78 3.59
C ARG A 133 0.63 9.42 3.26
N LEU A 134 1.59 8.63 2.80
CA LEU A 134 2.84 9.10 2.25
C LEU A 134 2.70 9.24 0.74
N GLU A 135 3.10 10.37 0.20
CA GLU A 135 3.13 10.61 -1.23
C GLU A 135 4.52 11.01 -1.67
N LEU A 136 5.06 10.28 -2.63
CA LEU A 136 6.32 10.56 -3.30
C LEU A 136 6.03 11.25 -4.61
N SER A 137 6.62 12.40 -4.80
CA SER A 137 6.53 13.16 -6.05
C SER A 137 7.90 13.71 -6.45
N PHE A 138 8.04 14.04 -7.71
CA PHE A 138 9.25 14.65 -8.25
C PHE A 138 8.89 15.51 -9.45
N ASP A 139 9.68 16.51 -9.70
CA ASP A 139 9.62 17.37 -10.89
C ASP A 139 10.92 17.30 -11.68
N ARG A 140 10.97 18.06 -12.78
CA ARG A 140 12.14 18.07 -13.66
C ARG A 140 13.41 18.55 -12.97
N SER A 141 13.32 19.45 -11.99
CA SER A 141 14.47 19.97 -11.25
C SER A 141 15.17 18.91 -10.40
N LEU A 142 14.45 17.82 -10.04
CA LEU A 142 14.96 16.67 -9.28
C LEU A 142 15.47 15.54 -10.19
N SER A 143 15.28 15.65 -11.51
CA SER A 143 15.71 14.64 -12.47
C SER A 143 17.17 14.82 -12.87
N VAL A 144 17.88 13.71 -13.00
CA VAL A 144 19.23 13.61 -13.59
C VAL A 144 19.21 12.87 -14.93
N TYR A 145 18.05 12.76 -15.55
CA TYR A 145 17.91 12.13 -16.85
C TYR A 145 18.64 12.97 -17.93
N PRO A 146 19.41 12.35 -18.83
CA PRO A 146 20.24 13.08 -19.80
C PRO A 146 19.39 13.72 -20.90
N CYS A 147 19.07 15.00 -20.76
CA CYS A 147 18.26 15.78 -21.70
C CYS A 147 19.06 16.82 -22.50
N GLY A 148 20.35 16.65 -22.63
CA GLY A 148 21.22 17.64 -23.31
C GLY A 148 21.41 18.92 -22.50
N ASN A 149 21.42 20.09 -23.15
CA ASN A 149 21.76 21.38 -22.51
C ASN A 149 20.58 22.04 -21.75
N ASP A 150 19.39 21.46 -21.78
CA ASP A 150 18.16 22.09 -21.21
C ASP A 150 17.85 21.66 -19.76
N THR A 151 18.86 21.30 -18.99
CA THR A 151 18.64 20.84 -17.61
C THR A 151 18.52 22.05 -16.68
N VAL A 152 17.35 22.27 -16.10
CA VAL A 152 17.14 23.23 -15.02
C VAL A 152 17.65 22.62 -13.72
N VAL A 153 18.83 23.03 -13.26
CA VAL A 153 19.39 22.58 -11.98
C VAL A 153 19.16 23.65 -10.92
N LEU A 154 18.20 23.41 -10.02
CA LEU A 154 18.02 24.23 -8.84
C LEU A 154 18.99 23.81 -7.73
N SER A 155 19.46 24.76 -6.90
CA SER A 155 20.25 24.41 -5.73
C SER A 155 19.38 23.69 -4.66
N LYS A 156 20.02 22.96 -3.73
CA LYS A 156 19.31 22.29 -2.64
C LYS A 156 18.52 23.29 -1.78
N GLU A 157 19.09 24.46 -1.53
CA GLU A 157 18.45 25.56 -0.77
C GLU A 157 17.21 26.09 -1.50
N GLN A 158 17.27 26.28 -2.81
CA GLN A 158 16.11 26.71 -3.61
C GLN A 158 14.97 25.69 -3.58
N ILE A 159 15.29 24.41 -3.66
CA ILE A 159 14.31 23.33 -3.57
C ILE A 159 13.65 23.32 -2.21
N LEU A 160 14.42 23.39 -1.12
CA LEU A 160 13.87 23.39 0.25
C LEU A 160 13.01 24.63 0.52
N ALA A 161 13.40 25.80 0.04
CA ALA A 161 12.60 27.02 0.15
C ALA A 161 11.27 26.88 -0.63
N SER A 162 11.29 26.26 -1.81
CA SER A 162 10.07 25.95 -2.57
C SER A 162 9.16 24.96 -1.84
N ASP A 163 9.72 23.97 -1.13
CA ASP A 163 8.93 23.03 -0.34
C ASP A 163 8.15 23.72 0.78
N GLU A 164 8.75 24.69 1.48
CA GLU A 164 8.06 25.45 2.53
C GLU A 164 6.89 26.27 1.98
N ILE A 165 7.08 26.93 0.84
CA ILE A 165 6.01 27.70 0.18
C ILE A 165 4.87 26.77 -0.21
N ARG A 166 5.18 25.70 -0.95
CA ARG A 166 4.19 24.72 -1.41
C ARG A 166 3.48 24.01 -0.25
N PHE A 167 4.19 23.72 0.85
CA PHE A 167 3.56 23.16 2.04
C PHE A 167 2.47 24.10 2.60
N LYS A 168 2.76 25.39 2.71
CA LYS A 168 1.78 26.38 3.19
C LYS A 168 0.56 26.48 2.28
N GLU A 169 0.77 26.54 0.98
CA GLU A 169 -0.29 26.63 -0.04
C GLU A 169 -1.16 25.37 -0.05
N GLU A 170 -0.54 24.18 -0.12
CA GLU A 170 -1.24 22.89 -0.18
C GLU A 170 -1.96 22.60 1.15
N SER A 171 -1.34 22.93 2.30
CA SER A 171 -1.97 22.75 3.62
C SER A 171 -3.19 23.65 3.83
N ALA A 172 -3.15 24.91 3.35
CA ALA A 172 -4.27 25.83 3.46
C ALA A 172 -5.52 25.32 2.73
N ARG A 173 -5.36 24.58 1.64
CA ARG A 173 -6.49 24.01 0.87
C ARG A 173 -7.27 22.95 1.63
N PHE A 174 -6.64 22.26 2.58
CA PHE A 174 -7.37 21.34 3.47
C PHE A 174 -8.39 22.08 4.36
N ASP A 175 -8.22 23.38 4.58
CA ASP A 175 -9.15 24.21 5.35
C ASP A 175 -10.32 24.75 4.50
N GLU A 176 -10.14 24.84 3.18
CA GLU A 176 -11.15 25.38 2.28
C GLU A 176 -12.31 24.40 2.03
N GLY A 177 -12.07 23.11 2.24
CA GLY A 177 -13.03 22.03 1.98
C GLY A 177 -13.43 21.96 0.49
N GLY A 178 -13.40 20.79 -0.10
CA GLY A 178 -13.80 20.62 -1.49
C GLY A 178 -13.53 19.24 -2.02
N TYR A 179 -14.10 18.93 -3.19
CA TYR A 179 -13.87 17.67 -3.90
C TYR A 179 -12.59 17.67 -4.74
N TYR A 180 -11.85 18.78 -4.75
CA TYR A 180 -10.68 18.94 -5.60
C TYR A 180 -9.42 18.43 -4.92
N TYR A 181 -8.45 18.02 -5.74
CA TYR A 181 -7.12 17.66 -5.27
C TYR A 181 -6.47 18.86 -4.57
N TYR A 182 -5.86 18.65 -3.42
CA TYR A 182 -5.12 19.70 -2.69
C TYR A 182 -3.90 20.20 -3.49
N ARG A 183 -3.43 19.45 -4.48
CA ARG A 183 -2.40 19.87 -5.43
C ARG A 183 -3.05 20.59 -6.60
N GLN A 184 -2.63 21.83 -6.83
CA GLN A 184 -3.01 22.55 -8.03
C GLN A 184 -1.99 22.28 -9.11
N TYR A 185 -2.46 21.88 -10.26
CA TYR A 185 -1.66 21.73 -11.45
C TYR A 185 -2.01 22.86 -12.43
N ASP A 186 -0.98 23.55 -12.92
CA ASP A 186 -1.14 24.46 -14.04
C ASP A 186 -1.15 23.66 -15.33
N TRP A 187 -2.28 23.67 -16.00
CA TRP A 187 -2.47 22.95 -17.26
C TRP A 187 -2.10 23.78 -18.48
N SER A 188 -1.76 25.08 -18.32
CA SER A 188 -1.49 25.98 -19.45
C SER A 188 -0.36 25.50 -20.35
N ASP A 189 0.69 24.94 -19.75
CA ASP A 189 1.89 24.46 -20.45
C ASP A 189 1.91 22.96 -20.68
N TYR A 190 0.82 22.23 -20.34
CA TYR A 190 0.78 20.79 -20.49
C TYR A 190 0.61 20.37 -21.95
N ASN A 191 1.62 19.64 -22.47
CA ASN A 191 1.59 19.05 -23.80
C ASN A 191 1.35 17.53 -23.73
N TRP A 192 0.16 17.10 -24.14
CA TRP A 192 -0.23 15.69 -24.13
C TRP A 192 0.68 14.78 -24.94
N GLU A 193 1.20 15.23 -26.08
CA GLU A 193 2.11 14.44 -26.93
C GLU A 193 3.45 14.17 -26.24
N LYS A 194 3.90 15.10 -25.41
CA LYS A 194 5.17 15.02 -24.66
C LYS A 194 5.07 14.37 -23.27
N ARG A 195 3.88 13.87 -22.89
CA ARG A 195 3.69 13.23 -21.56
C ARG A 195 4.58 12.01 -21.29
N SER A 196 5.17 11.42 -22.32
CA SER A 196 6.08 10.27 -22.21
C SER A 196 7.53 10.63 -22.42
N ASP A 197 7.87 11.92 -22.64
CA ASP A 197 9.21 12.42 -22.88
C ASP A 197 9.81 13.00 -21.58
N PRO A 198 10.82 12.34 -20.97
CA PRO A 198 11.44 12.82 -19.73
C PRO A 198 12.14 14.17 -19.85
N CYS A 199 12.36 14.67 -21.07
CA CYS A 199 12.92 15.97 -21.32
C CYS A 199 11.88 17.10 -21.38
N SER A 200 10.61 16.77 -21.25
CA SER A 200 9.48 17.72 -21.18
C SER A 200 8.91 17.81 -19.78
N ASP A 201 8.50 19.01 -19.34
CA ASP A 201 7.82 19.20 -18.05
C ASP A 201 6.49 18.43 -17.97
N SER A 202 5.86 18.20 -19.11
CA SER A 202 4.64 17.39 -19.22
C SER A 202 4.82 15.94 -18.76
N TYR A 203 6.02 15.39 -18.78
CA TYR A 203 6.33 14.06 -18.25
C TYR A 203 6.15 14.00 -16.72
N TYR A 204 6.56 15.05 -16.01
CA TYR A 204 6.57 15.13 -14.55
C TYR A 204 5.22 15.52 -13.98
N PHE A 205 4.30 15.89 -14.85
CA PHE A 205 2.97 16.33 -14.45
C PHE A 205 2.22 15.19 -13.73
N ASN A 206 1.76 15.46 -12.51
CA ASN A 206 1.01 14.51 -11.66
C ASN A 206 1.73 13.16 -11.43
N LYS A 207 3.05 13.14 -11.41
CA LYS A 207 3.84 11.96 -11.03
C LYS A 207 3.85 11.84 -9.50
N VAL A 208 2.91 11.07 -8.98
CA VAL A 208 2.75 10.85 -7.53
C VAL A 208 2.55 9.37 -7.28
N GLU A 209 3.40 8.81 -6.44
CA GLU A 209 3.23 7.48 -5.88
C GLU A 209 2.83 7.58 -4.43
N GLY A 210 1.83 6.83 -4.02
CA GLY A 210 1.30 6.96 -2.68
C GLY A 210 1.14 5.66 -1.94
N LYS A 211 1.39 5.69 -0.61
CA LYS A 211 1.26 4.55 0.28
C LYS A 211 0.71 4.99 1.62
N ASN A 212 -0.29 4.27 2.12
CA ASN A 212 -0.77 4.45 3.48
C ASN A 212 0.09 3.63 4.45
N VAL A 213 0.29 4.19 5.65
CA VAL A 213 1.07 3.61 6.74
C VAL A 213 0.29 3.74 8.03
N LEU A 214 0.04 2.63 8.70
CA LEU A 214 -0.51 2.53 10.04
C LEU A 214 0.55 1.91 10.95
N ALA A 215 1.05 2.68 11.92
CA ALA A 215 2.00 2.17 12.91
C ALA A 215 1.27 1.55 14.09
N THR A 216 1.21 0.23 14.13
CA THR A 216 0.55 -0.54 15.20
C THR A 216 1.16 -1.92 15.36
N ASN A 217 1.08 -2.48 16.57
CA ASN A 217 1.41 -3.88 16.83
C ASN A 217 0.17 -4.78 16.84
N LEU A 218 -1.04 -4.21 16.74
CA LEU A 218 -2.28 -4.96 16.81
C LEU A 218 -2.68 -5.51 15.44
N GLY A 219 -2.56 -6.80 15.24
CA GLY A 219 -3.09 -7.54 14.10
C GLY A 219 -4.50 -8.04 14.38
N LEU A 220 -5.43 -7.85 13.45
CA LEU A 220 -6.84 -8.21 13.60
C LEU A 220 -7.25 -9.27 12.58
N VAL A 221 -7.97 -10.28 13.07
CA VAL A 221 -8.71 -11.24 12.24
C VAL A 221 -10.14 -11.30 12.76
N ALA A 222 -11.13 -11.14 11.90
CA ALA A 222 -12.55 -11.22 12.26
C ALA A 222 -13.26 -12.32 11.48
N MET A 223 -14.08 -13.08 12.15
CA MET A 223 -14.88 -14.16 11.59
C MET A 223 -16.34 -13.96 11.99
N LEU A 224 -17.21 -13.84 11.01
CA LEU A 224 -18.64 -13.74 11.22
C LEU A 224 -19.25 -15.15 11.42
N GLY A 225 -19.91 -15.38 12.53
CA GLY A 225 -20.64 -16.61 12.85
C GLY A 225 -22.04 -16.65 12.24
N GLN A 226 -22.74 -17.78 12.43
CA GLN A 226 -24.10 -17.98 11.90
C GLN A 226 -25.19 -17.24 12.70
N ASP A 227 -24.95 -16.99 13.99
CA ASP A 227 -25.93 -16.42 14.94
C ASP A 227 -25.80 -14.89 15.06
N ASN A 228 -25.37 -14.18 14.00
CA ASN A 228 -25.06 -12.75 14.04
C ASN A 228 -24.04 -12.38 15.12
N ASP A 229 -23.13 -13.27 15.42
CA ASP A 229 -21.99 -13.00 16.27
C ASP A 229 -20.71 -12.88 15.44
N MET A 230 -19.76 -12.13 15.95
CA MET A 230 -18.44 -11.98 15.33
C MET A 230 -17.37 -12.35 16.36
N THR A 231 -16.53 -13.30 16.01
CA THR A 231 -15.32 -13.59 16.78
C THR A 231 -14.15 -12.78 16.20
N VAL A 232 -13.49 -12.01 17.04
CA VAL A 232 -12.31 -11.24 16.67
C VAL A 232 -11.11 -11.76 17.44
N LEU A 233 -10.03 -12.02 16.71
CA LEU A 233 -8.72 -12.39 17.24
C LEU A 233 -7.79 -11.20 17.10
N VAL A 234 -7.10 -10.87 18.18
CA VAL A 234 -6.08 -9.82 18.21
C VAL A 234 -4.74 -10.41 18.63
N HIS A 235 -3.74 -10.25 17.77
CA HIS A 235 -2.40 -10.74 18.01
C HIS A 235 -1.38 -9.63 17.80
N ASN A 236 -0.29 -9.72 18.51
CA ASN A 236 0.86 -8.86 18.28
C ASN A 236 1.58 -9.30 17.00
N ILE A 237 1.70 -8.39 16.01
CA ILE A 237 2.29 -8.71 14.71
C ILE A 237 3.81 -8.90 14.73
N GLN A 238 4.50 -8.52 15.82
CA GLN A 238 5.96 -8.70 15.95
C GLN A 238 6.34 -10.10 16.45
N ASN A 239 5.58 -10.63 17.43
CA ASN A 239 5.90 -11.89 18.09
C ASN A 239 4.80 -12.96 17.92
N THR A 240 3.71 -12.63 17.24
CA THR A 240 2.52 -13.48 17.00
C THR A 240 1.77 -13.92 18.26
N GLU A 241 2.09 -13.36 19.43
CA GLU A 241 1.40 -13.67 20.67
C GLU A 241 0.01 -13.05 20.73
N PRO A 242 -0.96 -13.71 21.41
CA PRO A 242 -2.29 -13.13 21.60
C PRO A 242 -2.24 -11.90 22.49
N GLU A 243 -2.99 -10.86 22.11
CA GLU A 243 -3.09 -9.61 22.85
C GLU A 243 -4.34 -9.60 23.76
N ARG A 244 -4.11 -9.69 25.07
CA ARG A 244 -5.15 -9.58 26.11
C ARG A 244 -5.47 -8.12 26.41
N GLY A 245 -6.72 -7.84 26.76
CA GLY A 245 -7.12 -6.53 27.26
C GLY A 245 -7.30 -5.47 26.16
N VAL A 246 -7.37 -5.89 24.89
CA VAL A 246 -7.67 -5.02 23.77
C VAL A 246 -9.18 -4.81 23.68
N THR A 247 -9.62 -3.56 23.71
CA THR A 247 -11.03 -3.23 23.45
C THR A 247 -11.28 -3.24 21.95
N VAL A 248 -12.23 -4.05 21.50
CA VAL A 248 -12.69 -4.11 20.11
C VAL A 248 -14.13 -3.63 20.03
N THR A 249 -14.37 -2.63 19.19
CA THR A 249 -15.69 -2.07 18.95
C THR A 249 -16.08 -2.22 17.48
N ALA A 250 -17.26 -2.75 17.23
CA ALA A 250 -17.86 -2.87 15.91
C ALA A 250 -18.77 -1.67 15.63
N TYR A 251 -18.63 -1.09 14.44
CA TYR A 251 -19.41 0.05 13.98
C TYR A 251 -20.18 -0.29 12.71
N ASN A 252 -21.39 0.26 12.56
CA ASN A 252 -22.14 0.21 11.31
C ASN A 252 -21.64 1.27 10.31
N TYR A 253 -22.26 1.29 9.13
CA TYR A 253 -21.94 2.25 8.08
C TYR A 253 -22.16 3.72 8.50
N GLN A 254 -23.10 3.99 9.40
CA GLN A 254 -23.40 5.32 9.95
C GLN A 254 -22.53 5.69 11.16
N HIS A 255 -21.47 4.93 11.43
CA HIS A 255 -20.52 5.12 12.55
C HIS A 255 -21.15 4.97 13.96
N GLN A 256 -22.27 4.28 14.07
CA GLN A 256 -22.85 3.93 15.37
C GLN A 256 -22.20 2.65 15.89
N ALA A 257 -21.82 2.64 17.16
CA ALA A 257 -21.31 1.43 17.82
C ALA A 257 -22.42 0.41 17.95
N LEU A 258 -22.20 -0.80 17.44
CA LEU A 258 -23.12 -1.93 17.54
C LEU A 258 -22.83 -2.80 18.76
N ALA A 259 -21.57 -3.13 18.97
CA ALA A 259 -21.09 -3.96 20.06
C ALA A 259 -19.66 -3.59 20.43
N SER A 260 -19.29 -3.83 21.67
CA SER A 260 -17.92 -3.65 22.17
C SER A 260 -17.58 -4.74 23.15
N GLY A 261 -16.32 -5.18 23.17
CA GLY A 261 -15.84 -6.19 24.12
C GLY A 261 -14.33 -6.12 24.26
N THR A 262 -13.80 -6.86 25.23
CA THR A 262 -12.36 -6.89 25.53
C THR A 262 -11.81 -8.29 25.31
N THR A 263 -10.64 -8.40 24.71
CA THR A 263 -9.99 -9.69 24.43
C THR A 263 -9.56 -10.41 25.71
N ASP A 264 -9.72 -11.72 25.72
CA ASP A 264 -9.29 -12.64 26.78
C ASP A 264 -7.77 -12.99 26.67
N ASP A 265 -7.34 -13.98 27.47
CA ASP A 265 -5.94 -14.48 27.49
C ASP A 265 -5.50 -15.13 26.17
N LYS A 266 -6.44 -15.47 25.31
CA LYS A 266 -6.18 -16.02 23.96
C LYS A 266 -6.25 -14.94 22.89
N GLY A 267 -6.36 -13.66 23.27
CA GLY A 267 -6.54 -12.56 22.34
C GLY A 267 -7.88 -12.56 21.61
N GLN A 268 -8.89 -13.27 22.16
CA GLN A 268 -10.19 -13.46 21.55
C GLN A 268 -11.25 -12.63 22.21
N VAL A 269 -12.16 -12.06 21.42
CA VAL A 269 -13.41 -11.44 21.86
C VAL A 269 -14.55 -11.86 20.94
N ARG A 270 -15.72 -12.09 21.50
CA ARG A 270 -16.97 -12.37 20.76
C ARG A 270 -17.90 -11.17 20.91
N LEU A 271 -18.37 -10.65 19.77
CA LEU A 271 -19.27 -9.51 19.69
C LEU A 271 -20.64 -9.96 19.21
N ASP A 272 -21.70 -9.63 19.93
CA ASP A 272 -23.09 -9.84 19.51
C ASP A 272 -23.50 -8.71 18.56
N LEU A 273 -23.82 -9.05 17.32
CA LEU A 273 -24.20 -8.12 16.24
C LEU A 273 -25.70 -8.19 15.93
N SER A 274 -26.54 -8.69 16.87
CA SER A 274 -27.99 -8.74 16.69
C SER A 274 -28.63 -7.37 16.45
N SER A 275 -27.98 -6.29 16.88
CA SER A 275 -28.41 -4.90 16.70
C SER A 275 -28.19 -4.33 15.29
N GLY A 276 -27.40 -4.96 14.42
CA GLY A 276 -27.14 -4.45 13.08
C GLY A 276 -25.96 -5.08 12.36
N ARG A 277 -25.77 -4.66 11.12
CA ARG A 277 -24.68 -5.14 10.27
C ARG A 277 -23.40 -4.32 10.51
N PRO A 278 -22.28 -4.95 10.85
CA PRO A 278 -21.03 -4.26 11.04
C PRO A 278 -20.44 -3.81 9.68
N PHE A 279 -19.73 -2.69 9.71
CA PHE A 279 -19.00 -2.15 8.57
C PHE A 279 -17.51 -2.11 8.83
N TYR A 280 -17.08 -1.70 10.04
CA TYR A 280 -15.67 -1.73 10.42
C TYR A 280 -15.50 -1.98 11.92
N LEU A 281 -14.30 -2.43 12.28
CA LEU A 281 -13.87 -2.63 13.66
C LEU A 281 -12.75 -1.63 14.00
N ILE A 282 -12.75 -1.18 15.25
CA ILE A 282 -11.62 -0.50 15.87
C ILE A 282 -11.16 -1.36 17.05
N ALA A 283 -9.89 -1.74 17.05
CA ALA A 283 -9.21 -2.32 18.20
C ALA A 283 -8.33 -1.26 18.86
N SER A 284 -8.40 -1.17 20.18
CA SER A 284 -7.68 -0.16 20.95
C SER A 284 -7.07 -0.71 22.22
N GLN A 285 -5.80 -0.35 22.49
CA GLN A 285 -5.08 -0.69 23.70
C GLN A 285 -4.11 0.46 24.04
N GLY A 286 -4.39 1.17 25.12
CA GLY A 286 -3.67 2.41 25.42
C GLY A 286 -3.76 3.41 24.27
N THR A 287 -2.63 3.80 23.72
CA THR A 287 -2.57 4.70 22.55
C THR A 287 -2.61 3.97 21.20
N GLN A 288 -2.42 2.66 21.19
CA GLN A 288 -2.46 1.87 19.95
C GLN A 288 -3.87 1.73 19.40
N ARG A 289 -3.99 1.79 18.09
CA ARG A 289 -5.22 1.57 17.33
C ARG A 289 -4.93 0.68 16.14
N SER A 290 -5.91 -0.17 15.82
CA SER A 290 -5.93 -0.90 14.56
C SER A 290 -7.35 -0.92 14.00
N TYR A 291 -7.47 -1.00 12.69
CA TYR A 291 -8.73 -0.86 11.97
C TYR A 291 -8.91 -2.05 11.02
N LEU A 292 -10.12 -2.55 10.92
CA LEU A 292 -10.46 -3.62 9.99
C LEU A 292 -11.84 -3.34 9.39
N ARG A 293 -11.89 -3.24 8.07
CA ARG A 293 -13.15 -3.19 7.34
C ARG A 293 -13.73 -4.61 7.26
N VAL A 294 -15.02 -4.78 7.59
CA VAL A 294 -15.68 -6.10 7.72
C VAL A 294 -16.97 -6.22 6.92
N ASP A 295 -17.17 -5.34 5.94
CA ASP A 295 -18.28 -5.46 5.00
C ASP A 295 -18.08 -6.64 4.03
N ASN A 296 -19.16 -7.05 3.32
CA ASN A 296 -19.12 -8.21 2.43
C ASN A 296 -18.07 -8.11 1.30
N GLY A 297 -17.66 -6.90 0.92
CA GLY A 297 -16.62 -6.67 -0.10
C GLY A 297 -15.19 -6.83 0.42
N SER A 298 -15.00 -6.85 1.73
CA SER A 298 -13.68 -6.90 2.39
C SER A 298 -13.31 -8.30 2.88
N ALA A 299 -14.21 -9.28 2.75
CA ALA A 299 -13.94 -10.66 3.13
C ALA A 299 -12.80 -11.26 2.27
N LEU A 300 -11.92 -12.04 2.90
CA LEU A 300 -10.94 -12.83 2.18
C LEU A 300 -11.67 -13.75 1.20
N SER A 301 -11.23 -13.78 -0.06
CA SER A 301 -11.76 -14.71 -1.04
C SER A 301 -11.42 -16.13 -0.61
N LEU A 302 -12.44 -16.89 -0.25
CA LEU A 302 -12.36 -18.31 0.06
C LEU A 302 -12.66 -19.17 -1.17
N SER A 303 -12.62 -18.58 -2.37
CA SER A 303 -12.93 -19.26 -3.62
C SER A 303 -12.03 -20.48 -3.93
N SER A 304 -10.89 -20.60 -3.26
CA SER A 304 -10.04 -21.79 -3.29
C SER A 304 -10.51 -22.90 -2.35
N PHE A 305 -11.46 -22.61 -1.47
CA PHE A 305 -12.05 -23.55 -0.52
C PHE A 305 -13.56 -23.42 -0.64
N ASP A 306 -14.26 -24.50 -0.90
CA ASP A 306 -15.72 -24.50 -0.80
C ASP A 306 -16.10 -24.42 0.69
N VAL A 307 -16.25 -23.18 1.17
CA VAL A 307 -16.72 -22.84 2.52
C VAL A 307 -18.17 -22.37 2.50
N SER A 308 -18.89 -22.55 1.37
CA SER A 308 -20.34 -22.38 1.35
C SER A 308 -20.94 -23.34 2.37
N GLY A 309 -21.25 -22.79 3.53
CA GLY A 309 -21.77 -23.56 4.65
C GLY A 309 -23.11 -24.12 4.31
N GLU A 310 -23.17 -25.36 3.85
CA GLU A 310 -24.38 -26.14 4.03
C GLU A 310 -24.72 -26.15 5.50
N VAL A 311 -25.92 -25.72 5.83
CA VAL A 311 -26.47 -25.81 7.17
C VAL A 311 -26.39 -27.28 7.57
N VAL A 312 -25.56 -27.59 8.56
CA VAL A 312 -25.39 -28.96 9.06
C VAL A 312 -26.67 -29.41 9.71
N GLN A 313 -27.51 -30.10 8.99
CA GLN A 313 -28.83 -30.53 9.49
C GLN A 313 -28.79 -31.57 10.62
N LYS A 314 -27.66 -32.17 10.95
CA LYS A 314 -27.52 -33.22 11.99
C LYS A 314 -26.18 -33.20 12.73
N GLY A 315 -25.49 -32.08 12.77
CA GLY A 315 -24.32 -31.90 13.67
C GLY A 315 -23.00 -32.55 13.25
N ILE A 316 -22.92 -33.18 12.05
CA ILE A 316 -21.68 -33.79 11.56
C ILE A 316 -21.38 -33.22 10.16
N LYS A 317 -20.21 -32.62 9.99
CA LYS A 317 -19.67 -32.18 8.72
C LYS A 317 -18.28 -32.80 8.54
N GLY A 318 -18.07 -33.51 7.43
CA GLY A 318 -16.78 -34.07 7.08
C GLY A 318 -16.13 -33.29 5.94
N PHE A 319 -14.83 -33.21 5.97
CA PHE A 319 -14.04 -32.58 4.92
C PHE A 319 -12.94 -33.55 4.46
N ILE A 320 -12.84 -33.73 3.13
CA ILE A 320 -11.79 -34.56 2.51
C ILE A 320 -10.78 -33.62 1.86
N TYR A 321 -9.52 -33.81 2.19
CA TYR A 321 -8.43 -33.05 1.59
C TYR A 321 -7.32 -33.96 1.09
N GLY A 322 -6.67 -33.56 0.01
CA GLY A 322 -5.53 -34.24 -0.55
C GLY A 322 -4.27 -33.37 -0.50
N GLU A 323 -3.12 -33.99 -0.66
CA GLU A 323 -1.81 -33.29 -0.70
C GLU A 323 -1.67 -32.30 -1.87
N ARG A 324 -2.53 -32.41 -2.88
CA ARG A 324 -2.61 -31.50 -4.04
C ARG A 324 -4.03 -31.46 -4.61
N GLY A 325 -4.34 -30.37 -5.30
CA GLY A 325 -5.68 -30.18 -5.88
C GLY A 325 -5.91 -30.83 -7.25
N VAL A 326 -4.87 -31.37 -7.91
CA VAL A 326 -4.94 -32.00 -9.23
C VAL A 326 -4.02 -33.21 -9.26
N TRP A 327 -4.53 -34.37 -9.75
CA TRP A 327 -3.80 -35.62 -9.93
C TRP A 327 -3.79 -36.03 -11.41
N ARG A 328 -2.78 -36.78 -11.80
CA ARG A 328 -2.68 -37.38 -13.13
C ARG A 328 -3.25 -38.79 -13.09
N PRO A 329 -3.82 -39.30 -14.20
CA PRO A 329 -4.20 -40.70 -14.29
C PRO A 329 -3.02 -41.62 -13.92
N GLY A 330 -3.24 -42.53 -12.95
CA GLY A 330 -2.21 -43.43 -12.43
C GLY A 330 -1.50 -42.96 -11.14
N ASP A 331 -1.73 -41.73 -10.67
CA ASP A 331 -1.21 -41.28 -9.38
C ASP A 331 -1.92 -41.99 -8.21
N THR A 332 -1.17 -42.27 -7.16
CA THR A 332 -1.74 -42.73 -5.87
C THR A 332 -2.27 -41.52 -5.11
N LEU A 333 -3.52 -41.58 -4.67
CA LEU A 333 -4.19 -40.51 -3.89
C LEU A 333 -3.97 -40.76 -2.40
N HIS A 334 -3.34 -39.81 -1.73
CA HIS A 334 -3.28 -39.74 -0.27
C HIS A 334 -4.31 -38.73 0.20
N LEU A 335 -5.41 -39.20 0.79
CA LEU A 335 -6.52 -38.37 1.24
C LEU A 335 -6.59 -38.37 2.75
N GLY A 336 -6.71 -37.18 3.34
CA GLY A 336 -7.07 -36.98 4.73
C GLY A 336 -8.58 -36.71 4.84
N PHE A 337 -9.19 -37.18 5.90
CA PHE A 337 -10.59 -36.91 6.25
C PHE A 337 -10.67 -36.30 7.63
N MET A 338 -11.42 -35.24 7.76
CA MET A 338 -11.67 -34.53 9.01
C MET A 338 -13.16 -34.43 9.31
#